data_04dfb94d4847409870f5ea85bc87e813
#
_entry.id   04dfb94d4847409870f5ea85bc87e813
#
_cell.length_a   1.000
_cell.length_b   1.000
_cell.length_c   1.000
_cell.angle_alpha   90.00
_cell.angle_beta   90.00
_cell.angle_gamma   90.00
#
_symmetry.space_group_name_H-M   'P 1'
#
loop_
_entity.id
_entity.type
_entity.pdbx_description
1 polymer ?
#
loop_
_entity_poly.entity_id
_entity_poly.type
_entity_poly.pdbx_seq_one_letter_code
_entity_poly.pdbx_strand_id
1 'polypeptide(L)'
;MASIFANVEVGPKIEVFALNKLYVEDTSPVKVNLGVGAYRTPDGRPWVLPVVKKTEIQVAESENINHEYLPVTGLESFTKASVRLLLGEESAAVKENRAHGVQALSGTGALRLGAEFLSRKLGRNVVYYSDPTWENHHKVFSGAGFTDIRTYRYWNAEKRGIDIDGLLDDLKNAPEGAVIILHACAHNPTGCDPTQEQWKLIADVIESKKLFPFFDSAYQGFASGDPVRDAFAVRYFESRGSELFCAQSYAKNFGLYCERVGNLTVVQKDAATTAAVLSQLTLIVRAMYSNPPAFGARIVDAVLNDPILRKEWYECIKIMSNRIIKMRKALYDELVRLGTPGTWNHIVDQIGMFSYTGLNEKQVKLLIDKFHIYLLKTGRISMSGLNENNVSHVAKAIHEAVTTIPN
;
A
#
# COMPACT_ATOMS: atom_id res chain seq x y z
N MET A 1 2.04 35.08 32.30
CA MET A 1 3.06 34.20 31.73
C MET A 1 2.61 33.81 30.33
N ALA A 2 3.50 33.85 29.33
CA ALA A 2 3.18 33.35 27.99
C ALA A 2 2.98 31.83 28.02
N SER A 3 2.14 31.28 27.11
CA SER A 3 1.95 29.85 27.00
C SER A 3 3.27 29.14 26.66
N ILE A 4 3.54 28.00 27.27
CA ILE A 4 4.68 27.14 26.92
C ILE A 4 4.58 26.60 25.48
N PHE A 5 3.39 26.65 24.87
CA PHE A 5 3.12 26.25 23.49
C PHE A 5 3.19 27.40 22.48
N ALA A 6 3.57 28.61 22.91
CA ALA A 6 3.53 29.82 22.06
C ALA A 6 4.37 29.71 20.77
N ASN A 7 5.41 28.88 20.80
CA ASN A 7 6.33 28.69 19.67
C ASN A 7 6.04 27.40 18.87
N VAL A 8 4.92 26.71 19.14
CA VAL A 8 4.52 25.52 18.36
C VAL A 8 3.94 25.99 17.03
N GLU A 9 4.61 25.64 15.96
CA GLU A 9 4.17 25.99 14.61
C GLU A 9 3.01 25.10 14.15
N VAL A 10 2.12 25.66 13.32
CA VAL A 10 1.03 24.89 12.70
C VAL A 10 1.64 23.95 11.68
N GLY A 11 1.40 22.65 11.83
CA GLY A 11 1.87 21.63 10.90
C GLY A 11 1.27 21.79 9.49
N PRO A 12 1.98 21.33 8.44
CA PRO A 12 1.48 21.41 7.08
C PRO A 12 0.21 20.58 6.91
N LYS A 13 -0.71 21.06 6.06
CA LYS A 13 -1.92 20.31 5.71
C LYS A 13 -1.56 19.03 4.95
N ILE A 14 -2.19 17.92 5.32
CA ILE A 14 -2.08 16.67 4.57
C ILE A 14 -3.03 16.77 3.38
N GLU A 15 -2.49 16.74 2.15
CA GLU A 15 -3.22 17.03 0.91
C GLU A 15 -4.49 16.19 0.76
N VAL A 16 -4.40 14.86 0.95
CA VAL A 16 -5.55 13.96 0.77
C VAL A 16 -6.70 14.28 1.73
N PHE A 17 -6.42 14.72 2.95
CA PHE A 17 -7.46 15.09 3.92
C PHE A 17 -8.04 16.48 3.61
N ALA A 18 -7.20 17.43 3.22
CA ALA A 18 -7.65 18.75 2.78
C ALA A 18 -8.56 18.65 1.55
N LEU A 19 -8.17 17.84 0.57
CA LEU A 19 -8.94 17.55 -0.63
C LEU A 19 -10.28 16.88 -0.32
N ASN A 20 -10.29 15.91 0.60
CA ASN A 20 -11.54 15.26 1.01
C ASN A 20 -12.49 16.23 1.73
N LYS A 21 -11.95 17.16 2.51
CA LYS A 21 -12.75 18.22 3.14
C LYS A 21 -13.42 19.10 2.08
N LEU A 22 -12.68 19.55 1.07
CA LEU A 22 -13.22 20.35 -0.04
C LEU A 22 -14.34 19.58 -0.78
N TYR A 23 -14.14 18.29 -1.04
CA TYR A 23 -15.18 17.44 -1.65
C TYR A 23 -16.45 17.34 -0.80
N VAL A 24 -16.31 17.21 0.52
CA VAL A 24 -17.48 17.11 1.43
C VAL A 24 -18.25 18.42 1.49
N GLU A 25 -17.53 19.55 1.54
CA GLU A 25 -18.12 20.90 1.59
C GLU A 25 -18.74 21.36 0.28
N ASP A 26 -18.35 20.77 -0.86
CA ASP A 26 -18.93 21.07 -2.17
C ASP A 26 -20.37 20.55 -2.26
N THR A 27 -21.29 21.40 -2.71
CA THR A 27 -22.72 21.08 -2.89
C THR A 27 -23.09 20.69 -4.32
N SER A 28 -22.11 20.67 -5.24
CA SER A 28 -22.35 20.31 -6.65
C SER A 28 -22.92 18.89 -6.79
N PRO A 29 -23.99 18.69 -7.56
CA PRO A 29 -24.57 17.36 -7.77
C PRO A 29 -23.69 16.45 -8.66
N VAL A 30 -22.69 17.02 -9.36
CA VAL A 30 -21.79 16.28 -10.26
C VAL A 30 -20.40 16.07 -9.67
N LYS A 31 -20.20 16.39 -8.39
CA LYS A 31 -18.89 16.24 -7.73
C LYS A 31 -18.40 14.78 -7.70
N VAL A 32 -17.12 14.59 -7.95
CA VAL A 32 -16.46 13.27 -7.96
C VAL A 32 -15.24 13.27 -7.06
N ASN A 33 -15.11 12.28 -6.17
CA ASN A 33 -13.92 12.11 -5.33
C ASN A 33 -13.00 11.04 -5.91
N LEU A 34 -11.87 11.45 -6.45
CA LEU A 34 -10.80 10.59 -6.96
C LEU A 34 -9.51 10.70 -6.10
N GLY A 35 -9.56 11.41 -4.97
CA GLY A 35 -8.41 11.60 -4.08
C GLY A 35 -8.24 10.47 -3.06
N VAL A 36 -9.33 9.92 -2.54
CA VAL A 36 -9.30 8.97 -1.41
C VAL A 36 -8.89 7.57 -1.86
N GLY A 37 -7.90 7.00 -1.18
CA GLY A 37 -7.41 5.64 -1.40
C GLY A 37 -8.24 4.57 -0.68
N ALA A 38 -9.57 4.55 -0.90
CA ALA A 38 -10.47 3.55 -0.36
C ALA A 38 -11.41 3.04 -1.45
N TYR A 39 -11.72 1.73 -1.43
CA TYR A 39 -12.65 1.14 -2.38
C TYR A 39 -14.07 1.66 -2.18
N ARG A 40 -14.78 1.89 -3.28
CA ARG A 40 -16.18 2.32 -3.31
C ARG A 40 -16.99 1.39 -4.20
N THR A 41 -18.25 1.18 -3.83
CA THR A 41 -19.25 0.50 -4.65
C THR A 41 -19.61 1.31 -5.90
N PRO A 42 -20.31 0.74 -6.89
CA PRO A 42 -20.76 1.49 -8.08
C PRO A 42 -21.57 2.76 -7.75
N ASP A 43 -22.29 2.78 -6.64
CA ASP A 43 -23.04 3.92 -6.13
C ASP A 43 -22.22 4.85 -5.19
N GLY A 44 -20.89 4.68 -5.15
CA GLY A 44 -19.96 5.57 -4.43
C GLY A 44 -19.87 5.35 -2.92
N ARG A 45 -20.53 4.32 -2.36
CA ARG A 45 -20.54 4.03 -0.93
C ARG A 45 -19.35 3.16 -0.49
N PRO A 46 -18.93 3.21 0.78
CA PRO A 46 -18.03 2.22 1.35
C PRO A 46 -18.60 0.80 1.19
N TRP A 47 -17.75 -0.15 0.86
CA TRP A 47 -18.15 -1.56 0.73
C TRP A 47 -17.60 -2.38 1.89
N VAL A 48 -18.52 -2.96 2.68
CA VAL A 48 -18.17 -4.00 3.64
C VAL A 48 -18.25 -5.33 2.89
N LEU A 49 -17.14 -6.06 2.83
CA LEU A 49 -17.08 -7.35 2.15
C LEU A 49 -18.07 -8.33 2.80
N PRO A 50 -18.89 -9.08 2.03
CA PRO A 50 -19.85 -10.03 2.60
C PRO A 50 -19.23 -11.03 3.57
N VAL A 51 -18.05 -11.59 3.23
CA VAL A 51 -17.31 -12.49 4.12
C VAL A 51 -16.87 -11.81 5.42
N VAL A 52 -16.44 -10.55 5.36
CA VAL A 52 -16.08 -9.77 6.55
C VAL A 52 -17.31 -9.58 7.43
N LYS A 53 -18.44 -9.15 6.85
CA LYS A 53 -19.69 -8.96 7.61
C LYS A 53 -20.16 -10.24 8.29
N LYS A 54 -20.11 -11.37 7.57
CA LYS A 54 -20.42 -12.70 8.12
C LYS A 54 -19.50 -13.06 9.30
N THR A 55 -18.21 -12.82 9.15
CA THR A 55 -17.21 -13.14 10.17
C THR A 55 -17.29 -12.21 11.38
N GLU A 56 -17.60 -10.91 11.18
CA GLU A 56 -17.88 -9.97 12.28
C GLU A 56 -18.97 -10.50 13.22
N ILE A 57 -20.07 -11.03 12.65
CA ILE A 57 -21.17 -11.59 13.43
C ILE A 57 -20.69 -12.83 14.18
N GLN A 58 -19.99 -13.76 13.50
CA GLN A 58 -19.45 -14.96 14.14
C GLN A 58 -18.50 -14.64 15.31
N VAL A 59 -17.62 -13.64 15.11
CA VAL A 59 -16.70 -13.19 16.17
C VAL A 59 -17.47 -12.56 17.33
N ALA A 60 -18.48 -11.70 17.05
CA ALA A 60 -19.26 -11.04 18.10
C ALA A 60 -20.14 -12.00 18.91
N GLU A 61 -20.64 -13.08 18.30
CA GLU A 61 -21.48 -14.09 18.94
C GLU A 61 -20.70 -15.21 19.64
N SER A 62 -19.37 -15.25 19.46
CA SER A 62 -18.53 -16.30 20.02
C SER A 62 -18.37 -16.16 21.54
N GLU A 63 -18.77 -17.18 22.30
CA GLU A 63 -18.60 -17.23 23.76
C GLU A 63 -17.12 -17.21 24.21
N ASN A 64 -16.19 -17.55 23.30
CA ASN A 64 -14.75 -17.56 23.58
C ASN A 64 -14.08 -16.20 23.40
N ILE A 65 -14.82 -15.19 22.95
CA ILE A 65 -14.29 -13.84 22.74
C ILE A 65 -14.43 -13.00 24.03
N ASN A 66 -13.31 -12.43 24.43
CA ASN A 66 -13.23 -11.54 25.59
C ASN A 66 -12.37 -10.31 25.24
N HIS A 67 -12.22 -9.38 26.20
CA HIS A 67 -11.46 -8.16 26.07
C HIS A 67 -10.08 -8.21 26.75
N GLU A 68 -9.58 -9.43 27.05
CA GLU A 68 -8.22 -9.58 27.58
C GLU A 68 -7.18 -9.15 26.56
N TYR A 69 -6.05 -8.70 27.05
CA TYR A 69 -4.93 -8.28 26.22
C TYR A 69 -4.41 -9.42 25.35
N LEU A 70 -4.19 -9.16 24.06
CA LEU A 70 -3.41 -10.05 23.23
C LEU A 70 -1.93 -10.09 23.69
N PRO A 71 -1.18 -11.12 23.34
CA PRO A 71 0.28 -11.08 23.43
C PRO A 71 0.82 -9.81 22.72
N VAL A 72 1.96 -9.31 23.19
CA VAL A 72 2.57 -8.08 22.65
C VAL A 72 2.85 -8.19 21.14
N THR A 73 3.23 -9.39 20.68
CA THR A 73 3.44 -9.69 19.25
C THR A 73 2.15 -9.93 18.46
N GLY A 74 1.00 -9.91 19.14
CA GLY A 74 -0.32 -10.09 18.54
C GLY A 74 -0.86 -11.52 18.62
N LEU A 75 -1.97 -11.75 17.91
CA LEU A 75 -2.64 -13.04 17.81
C LEU A 75 -1.79 -14.00 16.96
N GLU A 76 -1.29 -15.07 17.55
CA GLU A 76 -0.31 -15.98 16.91
C GLU A 76 -0.87 -16.65 15.65
N SER A 77 -2.14 -17.10 15.67
CA SER A 77 -2.80 -17.69 14.51
C SER A 77 -2.91 -16.71 13.34
N PHE A 78 -3.24 -15.45 13.62
CA PHE A 78 -3.29 -14.37 12.64
C PHE A 78 -1.90 -14.09 12.04
N THR A 79 -0.86 -13.95 12.86
CA THR A 79 0.49 -13.65 12.36
C THR A 79 1.03 -14.80 11.51
N LYS A 80 0.81 -16.05 11.91
CA LYS A 80 1.16 -17.24 11.11
C LYS A 80 0.38 -17.30 9.78
N ALA A 81 -0.93 -17.02 9.81
CA ALA A 81 -1.74 -16.97 8.59
C ALA A 81 -1.28 -15.86 7.64
N SER A 82 -0.89 -14.68 8.18
CA SER A 82 -0.36 -13.57 7.40
C SER A 82 0.96 -13.91 6.71
N VAL A 83 1.88 -14.58 7.41
CA VAL A 83 3.15 -15.07 6.84
C VAL A 83 2.89 -16.07 5.72
N ARG A 84 1.98 -17.05 5.94
CA ARG A 84 1.60 -18.03 4.92
C ARG A 84 0.91 -17.43 3.71
N LEU A 85 0.05 -16.44 3.92
CA LEU A 85 -0.58 -15.70 2.81
C LEU A 85 0.48 -15.03 1.92
N LEU A 86 1.48 -14.40 2.54
CA LEU A 86 2.54 -13.69 1.84
C LEU A 86 3.50 -14.64 1.13
N LEU A 87 4.11 -15.56 1.86
CA LEU A 87 5.21 -16.39 1.37
C LEU A 87 4.74 -17.70 0.71
N GLY A 88 3.54 -18.17 1.05
CA GLY A 88 3.05 -19.50 0.69
C GLY A 88 3.40 -20.55 1.74
N GLU A 89 2.58 -21.60 1.81
CA GLU A 89 2.76 -22.71 2.76
C GLU A 89 4.03 -23.55 2.45
N GLU A 90 4.42 -23.57 1.17
CA GLU A 90 5.59 -24.31 0.68
C GLU A 90 6.91 -23.54 0.78
N SER A 91 6.89 -22.27 1.22
CA SER A 91 8.10 -21.46 1.40
C SER A 91 9.12 -22.16 2.32
N ALA A 92 10.38 -22.14 1.90
CA ALA A 92 11.48 -22.69 2.70
C ALA A 92 11.62 -21.97 4.04
N ALA A 93 11.46 -20.63 4.05
CA ALA A 93 11.55 -19.84 5.27
C ALA A 93 10.42 -20.17 6.27
N VAL A 94 9.22 -20.53 5.77
CA VAL A 94 8.10 -20.97 6.62
C VAL A 94 8.39 -22.36 7.20
N LYS A 95 8.81 -23.33 6.37
CA LYS A 95 9.08 -24.71 6.80
C LYS A 95 10.26 -24.81 7.77
N GLU A 96 11.25 -23.97 7.59
CA GLU A 96 12.48 -23.92 8.40
C GLU A 96 12.35 -22.99 9.63
N ASN A 97 11.17 -22.44 9.90
CA ASN A 97 10.92 -21.48 10.99
C ASN A 97 11.84 -20.23 10.94
N ARG A 98 12.19 -19.77 9.74
CA ARG A 98 12.97 -18.56 9.47
C ARG A 98 12.10 -17.34 9.17
N ALA A 99 10.79 -17.54 9.06
CA ALA A 99 9.81 -16.47 8.83
C ALA A 99 8.82 -16.41 9.99
N HIS A 100 8.59 -15.21 10.50
CA HIS A 100 7.61 -14.97 11.55
C HIS A 100 6.92 -13.62 11.37
N GLY A 101 5.77 -13.46 12.01
CA GLY A 101 4.97 -12.25 11.95
C GLY A 101 4.86 -11.55 13.30
N VAL A 102 4.69 -10.23 13.25
CA VAL A 102 4.31 -9.40 14.41
C VAL A 102 3.12 -8.55 14.00
N GLN A 103 2.01 -8.70 14.71
CA GLN A 103 0.81 -7.91 14.45
C GLN A 103 1.09 -6.42 14.71
N ALA A 104 0.61 -5.57 13.79
CA ALA A 104 0.86 -4.14 13.84
C ALA A 104 -0.39 -3.32 13.51
N LEU A 105 -0.33 -2.01 13.78
CA LEU A 105 -1.40 -1.07 13.49
C LEU A 105 -1.47 -0.77 11.98
N SER A 106 -1.98 -1.75 11.21
CA SER A 106 -2.03 -1.75 9.75
C SER A 106 -0.62 -1.66 9.12
N GLY A 107 -0.55 -1.40 7.80
CA GLY A 107 0.73 -1.25 7.09
C GLY A 107 1.60 -0.13 7.64
N THR A 108 1.02 1.00 8.01
CA THR A 108 1.76 2.12 8.62
C THR A 108 2.47 1.72 9.91
N GLY A 109 1.77 1.00 10.80
CA GLY A 109 2.36 0.49 12.03
C GLY A 109 3.43 -0.56 11.77
N ALA A 110 3.23 -1.44 10.78
CA ALA A 110 4.21 -2.45 10.39
C ALA A 110 5.49 -1.81 9.81
N LEU A 111 5.35 -0.82 8.92
CA LEU A 111 6.48 -0.03 8.41
C LEU A 111 7.24 0.66 9.55
N ARG A 112 6.53 1.31 10.48
CA ARG A 112 7.14 1.98 11.61
C ARG A 112 7.87 1.01 12.52
N LEU A 113 7.27 -0.13 12.84
CA LEU A 113 7.87 -1.17 13.68
C LEU A 113 9.16 -1.71 13.07
N GLY A 114 9.14 -2.05 11.77
CA GLY A 114 10.33 -2.49 11.05
C GLY A 114 11.41 -1.41 10.96
N ALA A 115 11.02 -0.17 10.69
CA ALA A 115 11.94 0.97 10.63
C ALA A 115 12.62 1.23 11.99
N GLU A 116 11.88 1.22 13.11
CA GLU A 116 12.43 1.33 14.47
C GLU A 116 13.43 0.22 14.77
N PHE A 117 13.10 -1.02 14.38
CA PHE A 117 14.02 -2.14 14.58
C PHE A 117 15.30 -1.96 13.77
N LEU A 118 15.20 -1.66 12.47
CA LEU A 118 16.37 -1.48 11.59
C LEU A 118 17.26 -0.33 12.06
N SER A 119 16.66 0.80 12.42
CA SER A 119 17.39 1.97 12.90
C SER A 119 18.02 1.73 14.28
N ARG A 120 17.22 1.37 15.28
CA ARG A 120 17.65 1.36 16.68
C ARG A 120 18.39 0.09 17.10
N LYS A 121 18.13 -1.05 16.45
CA LYS A 121 18.74 -2.34 16.82
C LYS A 121 19.85 -2.77 15.88
N LEU A 122 19.73 -2.43 14.58
CA LEU A 122 20.75 -2.74 13.57
C LEU A 122 21.60 -1.54 13.15
N GLY A 123 21.33 -0.35 13.70
CA GLY A 123 22.10 0.87 13.39
C GLY A 123 21.98 1.34 11.94
N ARG A 124 20.90 0.95 11.23
CA ARG A 124 20.68 1.39 9.86
C ARG A 124 20.18 2.83 9.86
N ASN A 125 20.84 3.71 9.11
CA ASN A 125 20.49 5.14 9.04
C ASN A 125 20.18 5.63 7.63
N VAL A 126 20.47 4.81 6.60
CA VAL A 126 20.23 5.13 5.19
C VAL A 126 19.02 4.36 4.69
N VAL A 127 18.05 5.08 4.12
CA VAL A 127 16.88 4.49 3.45
C VAL A 127 16.63 5.12 2.10
N TYR A 128 16.26 4.29 1.14
CA TYR A 128 15.82 4.70 -0.19
C TYR A 128 14.36 4.30 -0.41
N TYR A 129 13.59 5.16 -1.04
CA TYR A 129 12.26 4.85 -1.57
C TYR A 129 12.10 5.40 -2.98
N SER A 130 11.11 4.90 -3.72
CA SER A 130 10.84 5.33 -5.10
C SER A 130 10.50 6.81 -5.22
N ASP A 131 10.87 7.44 -6.32
CA ASP A 131 10.38 8.77 -6.68
C ASP A 131 9.48 8.66 -7.92
N PRO A 132 8.16 8.95 -7.79
CA PRO A 132 7.42 9.25 -6.56
C PRO A 132 7.15 8.02 -5.69
N THR A 133 6.69 8.25 -4.45
CA THR A 133 6.26 7.22 -3.51
C THR A 133 5.03 7.66 -2.71
N TRP A 134 4.49 6.78 -1.87
CA TRP A 134 3.50 7.16 -0.87
C TRP A 134 4.10 8.19 0.11
N GLU A 135 3.50 9.37 0.20
CA GLU A 135 4.04 10.53 0.93
C GLU A 135 4.44 10.24 2.39
N ASN A 136 3.79 9.25 3.01
CA ASN A 136 4.02 8.94 4.41
C ASN A 136 5.29 8.09 4.65
N HIS A 137 5.92 7.51 3.63
CA HIS A 137 7.18 6.79 3.79
C HIS A 137 8.24 7.67 4.46
N HIS A 138 8.40 8.90 3.97
CA HIS A 138 9.35 9.86 4.55
C HIS A 138 9.11 10.07 6.05
N LYS A 139 7.86 10.33 6.45
CA LYS A 139 7.50 10.60 7.85
C LYS A 139 7.69 9.39 8.75
N VAL A 140 7.40 8.20 8.25
CA VAL A 140 7.57 6.94 8.99
C VAL A 140 9.04 6.69 9.30
N PHE A 141 9.90 6.77 8.27
CA PHE A 141 11.32 6.45 8.43
C PHE A 141 12.09 7.55 9.15
N SER A 142 11.85 8.84 8.85
CA SER A 142 12.44 9.94 9.62
C SER A 142 12.07 9.89 11.10
N GLY A 143 10.78 9.64 11.40
CA GLY A 143 10.31 9.48 12.76
C GLY A 143 10.86 8.23 13.48
N ALA A 144 11.31 7.20 12.75
CA ALA A 144 11.96 6.00 13.31
C ALA A 144 13.45 6.18 13.57
N GLY A 145 14.05 7.31 13.16
CA GLY A 145 15.45 7.64 13.41
C GLY A 145 16.38 7.49 12.20
N PHE A 146 15.85 7.28 11.00
CA PHE A 146 16.66 7.38 9.78
C PHE A 146 17.04 8.84 9.52
N THR A 147 18.33 9.10 9.32
CA THR A 147 18.87 10.46 9.13
C THR A 147 19.31 10.74 7.70
N ASP A 148 19.57 9.71 6.92
CA ASP A 148 19.93 9.79 5.50
C ASP A 148 18.82 9.14 4.67
N ILE A 149 17.92 9.98 4.18
CA ILE A 149 16.74 9.56 3.44
C ILE A 149 16.88 10.00 2.00
N ARG A 150 16.92 9.04 1.09
CA ARG A 150 17.17 9.25 -0.34
C ARG A 150 16.06 8.65 -1.17
N THR A 151 16.05 8.97 -2.46
CA THR A 151 15.14 8.39 -3.44
C THR A 151 15.90 7.64 -4.52
N TYR A 152 15.20 6.69 -5.17
CA TYR A 152 15.63 6.11 -6.42
C TYR A 152 14.63 6.43 -7.53
N ARG A 153 15.11 6.64 -8.75
CA ARG A 153 14.28 6.89 -9.94
C ARG A 153 13.32 5.74 -10.15
N TYR A 154 12.07 6.03 -10.39
CA TYR A 154 11.04 5.03 -10.58
C TYR A 154 10.10 5.35 -11.74
N TRP A 155 9.71 6.61 -11.89
CA TRP A 155 8.76 7.05 -12.89
C TRP A 155 9.44 7.76 -14.04
N ASN A 156 9.19 7.27 -15.27
CA ASN A 156 9.56 7.97 -16.49
C ASN A 156 8.32 8.70 -17.04
N ALA A 157 8.33 10.02 -16.99
CA ALA A 157 7.20 10.85 -17.39
C ALA A 157 6.91 10.80 -18.90
N GLU A 158 7.93 10.61 -19.74
CA GLU A 158 7.77 10.54 -21.20
C GLU A 158 7.12 9.21 -21.60
N LYS A 159 7.59 8.11 -21.04
CA LYS A 159 7.06 6.75 -21.29
C LYS A 159 5.79 6.47 -20.49
N ARG A 160 5.48 7.29 -19.47
CA ARG A 160 4.41 7.07 -18.47
C ARG A 160 4.45 5.66 -17.87
N GLY A 161 5.66 5.22 -17.51
CA GLY A 161 5.97 3.90 -17.01
C GLY A 161 7.18 3.89 -16.09
N ILE A 162 7.71 2.70 -15.78
CA ILE A 162 8.86 2.55 -14.90
C ILE A 162 10.15 2.97 -15.63
N ASP A 163 11.00 3.72 -14.93
CA ASP A 163 12.40 3.98 -15.28
C ASP A 163 13.28 2.88 -14.69
N ILE A 164 13.25 1.70 -15.29
CA ILE A 164 14.00 0.55 -14.77
C ILE A 164 15.50 0.78 -14.78
N ASP A 165 16.03 1.43 -15.82
CA ASP A 165 17.47 1.68 -15.94
C ASP A 165 17.93 2.67 -14.86
N GLY A 166 17.17 3.74 -14.65
CA GLY A 166 17.41 4.71 -13.59
C GLY A 166 17.33 4.09 -12.20
N LEU A 167 16.32 3.24 -11.95
CA LEU A 167 16.16 2.51 -10.71
C LEU A 167 17.39 1.64 -10.41
N LEU A 168 17.79 0.81 -11.37
CA LEU A 168 18.93 -0.10 -11.20
C LEU A 168 20.25 0.66 -10.99
N ASP A 169 20.43 1.78 -11.69
CA ASP A 169 21.61 2.63 -11.54
C ASP A 169 21.67 3.25 -10.14
N ASP A 170 20.58 3.81 -9.65
CA ASP A 170 20.51 4.40 -8.31
C ASP A 170 20.76 3.34 -7.20
N LEU A 171 20.20 2.14 -7.34
CA LEU A 171 20.45 1.05 -6.39
C LEU A 171 21.89 0.54 -6.43
N LYS A 172 22.53 0.50 -7.61
CA LYS A 172 23.96 0.15 -7.73
C LYS A 172 24.86 1.16 -7.02
N ASN A 173 24.44 2.40 -6.91
CA ASN A 173 25.18 3.47 -6.24
C ASN A 173 24.81 3.62 -4.74
N ALA A 174 23.83 2.86 -4.25
CA ALA A 174 23.48 2.87 -2.84
C ALA A 174 24.57 2.26 -1.97
N PRO A 175 24.83 2.81 -0.76
CA PRO A 175 25.81 2.25 0.16
C PRO A 175 25.37 0.88 0.67
N GLU A 176 26.35 -0.01 0.94
CA GLU A 176 26.09 -1.33 1.53
C GLU A 176 25.25 -1.20 2.81
N GLY A 177 24.23 -2.04 2.93
CA GLY A 177 23.34 -2.08 4.08
C GLY A 177 22.25 -0.99 4.08
N ALA A 178 22.14 -0.15 3.03
CA ALA A 178 21.00 0.75 2.91
C ALA A 178 19.68 -0.04 2.84
N VAL A 179 18.64 0.49 3.47
CA VAL A 179 17.29 -0.07 3.43
C VAL A 179 16.58 0.42 2.17
N ILE A 180 16.03 -0.49 1.39
CA ILE A 180 15.31 -0.19 0.15
C ILE A 180 13.85 -0.49 0.34
N ILE A 181 13.00 0.56 0.31
CA ILE A 181 11.55 0.40 0.37
C ILE A 181 11.03 0.07 -1.02
N LEU A 182 10.36 -1.08 -1.11
CA LEU A 182 9.81 -1.63 -2.34
C LEU A 182 8.31 -1.85 -2.17
N HIS A 183 7.47 -1.35 -3.07
CA HIS A 183 6.08 -1.76 -3.09
C HIS A 183 5.98 -3.19 -3.64
N ALA A 184 5.36 -4.09 -2.88
CA ALA A 184 5.24 -5.50 -3.28
C ALA A 184 4.39 -5.67 -4.53
N CYS A 185 3.34 -4.86 -4.67
CA CYS A 185 2.45 -4.76 -5.83
C CYS A 185 1.65 -3.46 -5.79
N ALA A 186 1.06 -3.07 -6.91
CA ALA A 186 0.19 -1.90 -7.06
C ALA A 186 0.81 -0.61 -6.51
N HIS A 187 1.95 -0.26 -7.04
CA HIS A 187 2.75 0.88 -6.59
C HIS A 187 1.94 2.17 -6.42
N ASN A 188 2.03 2.78 -5.27
CA ASN A 188 1.40 4.06 -4.96
C ASN A 188 2.44 5.20 -5.04
N PRO A 189 2.32 6.18 -5.96
CA PRO A 189 1.08 6.57 -6.66
C PRO A 189 0.95 6.08 -8.11
N THR A 190 1.96 5.44 -8.71
CA THR A 190 2.04 5.28 -10.17
C THR A 190 1.15 4.19 -10.74
N GLY A 191 0.80 3.16 -9.96
CA GLY A 191 0.14 1.97 -10.47
C GLY A 191 1.01 1.10 -11.40
N CYS A 192 2.29 1.43 -11.55
CA CYS A 192 3.22 0.68 -12.36
C CYS A 192 4.06 -0.25 -11.48
N ASP A 193 4.05 -1.53 -11.77
CA ASP A 193 4.88 -2.52 -11.08
C ASP A 193 5.95 -3.07 -12.02
N PRO A 194 7.14 -3.41 -11.51
CA PRO A 194 8.14 -4.12 -12.31
C PRO A 194 7.61 -5.46 -12.81
N THR A 195 7.98 -5.84 -14.02
CA THR A 195 7.74 -7.19 -14.54
C THR A 195 8.51 -8.22 -13.73
N GLN A 196 8.19 -9.51 -13.90
CA GLN A 196 8.93 -10.57 -13.20
C GLN A 196 10.42 -10.54 -13.55
N GLU A 197 10.76 -10.26 -14.80
CA GLU A 197 12.15 -10.13 -15.25
C GLU A 197 12.84 -8.91 -14.64
N GLN A 198 12.13 -7.79 -14.53
CA GLN A 198 12.66 -6.59 -13.85
C GLN A 198 12.86 -6.83 -12.36
N TRP A 199 11.96 -7.57 -11.70
CA TRP A 199 12.14 -7.99 -10.30
C TRP A 199 13.39 -8.85 -10.10
N LYS A 200 13.72 -9.72 -11.07
CA LYS A 200 14.98 -10.49 -11.03
C LYS A 200 16.19 -9.57 -11.06
N LEU A 201 16.20 -8.58 -11.96
CA LEU A 201 17.29 -7.59 -12.05
C LEU A 201 17.42 -6.76 -10.77
N ILE A 202 16.30 -6.34 -10.18
CA ILE A 202 16.30 -5.60 -8.91
C ILE A 202 16.88 -6.48 -7.78
N ALA A 203 16.48 -7.75 -7.71
CA ALA A 203 17.00 -8.69 -6.70
C ALA A 203 18.51 -8.91 -6.87
N ASP A 204 19.01 -9.06 -8.11
CA ASP A 204 20.44 -9.21 -8.39
C ASP A 204 21.26 -8.00 -7.87
N VAL A 205 20.74 -6.79 -8.06
CA VAL A 205 21.41 -5.58 -7.55
C VAL A 205 21.35 -5.52 -6.03
N ILE A 206 20.19 -5.80 -5.43
CA ILE A 206 20.02 -5.77 -3.96
C ILE A 206 20.96 -6.78 -3.29
N GLU A 207 21.07 -7.99 -3.85
CA GLU A 207 21.97 -9.02 -3.35
C GLU A 207 23.44 -8.63 -3.51
N SER A 208 23.87 -8.26 -4.73
CA SER A 208 25.26 -7.91 -5.03
C SER A 208 25.77 -6.72 -4.23
N LYS A 209 24.88 -5.76 -3.89
CA LYS A 209 25.18 -4.57 -3.11
C LYS A 209 24.91 -4.75 -1.61
N LYS A 210 24.43 -5.93 -1.19
CA LYS A 210 24.03 -6.25 0.19
C LYS A 210 23.09 -5.20 0.77
N LEU A 211 22.11 -4.76 -0.02
CA LEU A 211 21.05 -3.85 0.40
C LEU A 211 19.99 -4.64 1.17
N PHE A 212 19.25 -3.97 2.05
CA PHE A 212 18.18 -4.61 2.81
C PHE A 212 16.80 -4.31 2.19
N PRO A 213 16.11 -5.29 1.59
CA PRO A 213 14.78 -5.10 1.02
C PRO A 213 13.70 -5.03 2.12
N PHE A 214 12.93 -3.95 2.11
CA PHE A 214 11.76 -3.77 2.96
C PHE A 214 10.54 -3.52 2.09
N PHE A 215 9.68 -4.51 1.98
CA PHE A 215 8.48 -4.45 1.17
C PHE A 215 7.32 -3.77 1.89
N ASP A 216 6.58 -2.90 1.18
CA ASP A 216 5.26 -2.41 1.55
C ASP A 216 4.20 -3.17 0.75
N SER A 217 3.36 -3.96 1.43
CA SER A 217 2.32 -4.80 0.84
C SER A 217 0.93 -4.34 1.30
N ALA A 218 0.46 -3.23 0.75
CA ALA A 218 -0.86 -2.67 1.07
C ALA A 218 -2.00 -3.20 0.19
N TYR A 219 -1.69 -3.88 -0.92
CA TYR A 219 -2.65 -4.21 -1.99
C TYR A 219 -2.60 -5.67 -2.44
N GLN A 220 -2.04 -6.58 -1.65
CA GLN A 220 -1.97 -8.00 -2.00
C GLN A 220 -3.38 -8.58 -2.27
N GLY A 221 -3.56 -9.18 -3.45
CA GLY A 221 -4.83 -9.68 -3.95
C GLY A 221 -5.68 -8.61 -4.63
N PHE A 222 -5.50 -7.35 -4.28
CA PHE A 222 -6.28 -6.24 -4.82
C PHE A 222 -5.76 -5.76 -6.20
N ALA A 223 -4.47 -5.96 -6.47
CA ALA A 223 -3.86 -5.50 -7.71
C ALA A 223 -4.33 -6.34 -8.91
N SER A 224 -4.17 -7.65 -8.86
CA SER A 224 -4.52 -8.57 -9.95
C SER A 224 -5.81 -9.38 -9.73
N GLY A 225 -6.37 -9.37 -8.52
CA GLY A 225 -7.44 -10.28 -8.09
C GLY A 225 -6.93 -11.64 -7.62
N ASP A 226 -5.62 -11.83 -7.57
CA ASP A 226 -4.96 -13.07 -7.13
C ASP A 226 -3.85 -12.73 -6.10
N PRO A 227 -4.03 -13.11 -4.81
CA PRO A 227 -3.03 -12.85 -3.78
C PRO A 227 -1.70 -13.56 -4.00
N VAL A 228 -1.68 -14.68 -4.70
CA VAL A 228 -0.46 -15.44 -5.00
C VAL A 228 0.37 -14.69 -6.05
N ARG A 229 -0.29 -14.22 -7.10
CA ARG A 229 0.33 -13.43 -8.16
C ARG A 229 0.90 -12.13 -7.61
N ASP A 230 0.14 -11.44 -6.76
CA ASP A 230 0.54 -10.15 -6.17
C ASP A 230 1.68 -10.25 -5.17
N ALA A 231 1.95 -11.45 -4.64
CA ALA A 231 3.08 -11.73 -3.75
C ALA A 231 4.37 -12.12 -4.47
N PHE A 232 4.40 -12.14 -5.81
CA PHE A 232 5.53 -12.64 -6.60
C PHE A 232 6.87 -12.03 -6.17
N ALA A 233 6.95 -10.71 -6.05
CA ALA A 233 8.20 -10.03 -5.71
C ALA A 233 8.77 -10.53 -4.37
N VAL A 234 7.96 -10.55 -3.32
CA VAL A 234 8.40 -10.98 -1.99
C VAL A 234 8.81 -12.44 -1.99
N ARG A 235 8.01 -13.32 -2.62
CA ARG A 235 8.31 -14.77 -2.75
C ARG A 235 9.58 -15.01 -3.54
N TYR A 236 9.82 -14.23 -4.58
CA TYR A 236 11.04 -14.37 -5.38
C TYR A 236 12.29 -14.01 -4.56
N PHE A 237 12.25 -12.92 -3.79
CA PHE A 237 13.35 -12.55 -2.90
C PHE A 237 13.58 -13.59 -1.80
N GLU A 238 12.51 -14.10 -1.18
CA GLU A 238 12.61 -15.18 -0.18
C GLU A 238 13.23 -16.44 -0.77
N SER A 239 12.80 -16.85 -1.98
CA SER A 239 13.32 -18.05 -2.64
C SER A 239 14.80 -17.97 -3.01
N ARG A 240 15.35 -16.75 -3.08
CA ARG A 240 16.78 -16.50 -3.26
C ARG A 240 17.57 -16.50 -1.94
N GLY A 241 16.89 -16.71 -0.81
CA GLY A 241 17.52 -16.69 0.52
C GLY A 241 17.77 -15.29 1.07
N SER A 242 17.07 -14.28 0.55
CA SER A 242 17.18 -12.91 1.06
C SER A 242 16.58 -12.80 2.45
N GLU A 243 17.26 -12.12 3.36
CA GLU A 243 16.64 -11.56 4.55
C GLU A 243 15.83 -10.34 4.15
N LEU A 244 14.60 -10.23 4.63
CA LEU A 244 13.70 -9.13 4.25
C LEU A 244 12.66 -8.83 5.32
N PHE A 245 12.11 -7.63 5.24
CA PHE A 245 10.88 -7.27 5.93
C PHE A 245 9.76 -7.02 4.92
N CYS A 246 8.53 -7.37 5.33
CA CYS A 246 7.35 -7.01 4.58
C CYS A 246 6.26 -6.46 5.52
N ALA A 247 5.87 -5.22 5.32
CA ALA A 247 4.75 -4.59 6.01
C ALA A 247 3.46 -4.90 5.27
N GLN A 248 2.60 -5.73 5.86
CA GLN A 248 1.31 -6.12 5.30
C GLN A 248 0.19 -5.28 5.89
N SER A 249 -0.78 -4.90 5.06
CA SER A 249 -1.99 -4.18 5.47
C SER A 249 -3.24 -4.91 5.01
N TYR A 250 -4.20 -5.07 5.92
CA TYR A 250 -5.52 -5.61 5.64
C TYR A 250 -6.59 -4.50 5.49
N ALA A 251 -6.15 -3.24 5.40
CA ALA A 251 -7.05 -2.11 5.23
C ALA A 251 -7.85 -2.17 3.91
N LYS A 252 -7.20 -2.55 2.79
CA LYS A 252 -7.82 -2.52 1.47
C LYS A 252 -8.41 -3.88 1.08
N ASN A 253 -7.62 -4.94 1.15
CA ASN A 253 -8.04 -6.27 0.68
C ASN A 253 -9.09 -6.96 1.58
N PHE A 254 -9.26 -6.49 2.83
CA PHE A 254 -10.38 -6.86 3.71
C PHE A 254 -11.38 -5.73 3.92
N GLY A 255 -11.13 -4.52 3.43
CA GLY A 255 -11.99 -3.36 3.71
C GLY A 255 -11.97 -2.91 5.17
N LEU A 256 -10.98 -3.30 5.95
CA LEU A 256 -10.85 -3.03 7.39
C LEU A 256 -10.05 -1.74 7.67
N TYR A 257 -10.35 -0.68 6.96
CA TYR A 257 -9.58 0.57 6.99
C TYR A 257 -9.42 1.17 8.40
N CYS A 258 -10.49 1.20 9.19
CA CYS A 258 -10.50 1.78 10.55
C CYS A 258 -10.10 0.79 11.64
N GLU A 259 -10.09 -0.51 11.37
CA GLU A 259 -9.74 -1.54 12.35
C GLU A 259 -8.23 -1.65 12.61
N ARG A 260 -7.42 -1.02 11.77
CA ARG A 260 -5.95 -0.96 11.90
C ARG A 260 -5.29 -2.33 12.01
N VAL A 261 -5.60 -3.23 11.09
CA VAL A 261 -5.05 -4.59 11.04
C VAL A 261 -3.90 -4.67 10.04
N GLY A 262 -2.77 -5.15 10.49
CA GLY A 262 -1.57 -5.39 9.68
C GLY A 262 -0.60 -6.35 10.35
N ASN A 263 0.44 -6.70 9.64
CA ASN A 263 1.48 -7.61 10.10
C ASN A 263 2.84 -7.17 9.56
N LEU A 264 3.86 -7.19 10.38
CA LEU A 264 5.26 -7.15 9.94
C LEU A 264 5.74 -8.59 9.78
N THR A 265 5.92 -9.04 8.55
CA THR A 265 6.60 -10.31 8.26
C THR A 265 8.10 -10.07 8.22
N VAL A 266 8.83 -10.86 8.97
CA VAL A 266 10.29 -10.89 9.06
C VAL A 266 10.79 -12.21 8.50
N VAL A 267 11.68 -12.16 7.52
CA VAL A 267 12.38 -13.34 6.98
C VAL A 267 13.86 -13.22 7.33
N GLN A 268 14.38 -14.25 7.98
CA GLN A 268 15.75 -14.35 8.48
C GLN A 268 16.52 -15.44 7.74
N LYS A 269 17.85 -15.40 7.86
CA LYS A 269 18.72 -16.38 7.24
C LYS A 269 18.69 -17.74 7.95
N ASP A 270 18.52 -17.70 9.26
CA ASP A 270 18.46 -18.90 10.10
C ASP A 270 17.44 -18.74 11.24
N ALA A 271 16.96 -19.85 11.78
CA ALA A 271 16.00 -19.85 12.88
C ALA A 271 16.61 -19.51 14.24
N ALA A 272 17.93 -19.56 14.38
CA ALA A 272 18.62 -19.35 15.67
C ALA A 272 18.47 -17.90 16.15
N THR A 273 18.34 -16.96 15.22
CA THR A 273 18.17 -15.53 15.53
C THR A 273 16.73 -15.12 15.83
N THR A 274 15.73 -15.99 15.55
CA THR A 274 14.29 -15.66 15.65
C THR A 274 13.92 -15.17 17.05
N ALA A 275 14.32 -15.87 18.10
CA ALA A 275 13.97 -15.49 19.48
C ALA A 275 14.53 -14.11 19.85
N ALA A 276 15.76 -13.82 19.44
CA ALA A 276 16.39 -12.52 19.67
C ALA A 276 15.67 -11.38 18.93
N VAL A 277 15.37 -11.58 17.66
CA VAL A 277 14.65 -10.57 16.83
C VAL A 277 13.25 -10.33 17.39
N LEU A 278 12.47 -11.39 17.68
CA LEU A 278 11.13 -11.26 18.28
C LEU A 278 11.17 -10.56 19.63
N SER A 279 12.16 -10.84 20.49
CA SER A 279 12.30 -10.18 21.79
C SER A 279 12.49 -8.66 21.63
N GLN A 280 13.29 -8.23 20.67
CA GLN A 280 13.53 -6.80 20.41
C GLN A 280 12.32 -6.11 19.77
N LEU A 281 11.62 -6.78 18.85
CA LEU A 281 10.35 -6.29 18.29
C LEU A 281 9.29 -6.16 19.39
N THR A 282 9.20 -7.13 20.31
CA THR A 282 8.32 -7.08 21.48
C THR A 282 8.58 -5.84 22.33
N LEU A 283 9.84 -5.49 22.61
CA LEU A 283 10.19 -4.29 23.37
C LEU A 283 9.76 -3.01 22.63
N ILE A 284 9.90 -2.97 21.31
CA ILE A 284 9.46 -1.83 20.49
C ILE A 284 7.94 -1.71 20.51
N VAL A 285 7.20 -2.78 20.27
CA VAL A 285 5.73 -2.79 20.35
C VAL A 285 5.26 -2.35 21.73
N ARG A 286 5.87 -2.92 22.79
CA ARG A 286 5.52 -2.58 24.18
C ARG A 286 5.67 -1.09 24.48
N ALA A 287 6.70 -0.45 23.90
CA ALA A 287 6.94 0.99 24.07
C ALA A 287 6.04 1.86 23.18
N MET A 288 5.60 1.38 22.00
CA MET A 288 4.80 2.16 21.07
C MET A 288 3.30 2.18 21.41
N TYR A 289 2.72 1.01 21.66
CA TYR A 289 1.27 0.86 21.90
C TYR A 289 0.90 -0.31 22.82
N SER A 290 1.85 -0.87 23.53
CA SER A 290 1.69 -1.97 24.48
C SER A 290 1.40 -3.33 23.85
N ASN A 291 0.29 -3.43 23.14
CA ASN A 291 -0.18 -4.60 22.39
C ASN A 291 -1.22 -4.18 21.35
N PRO A 292 -1.39 -4.95 20.25
CA PRO A 292 -2.28 -4.56 19.17
C PRO A 292 -3.76 -4.85 19.50
N PRO A 293 -4.71 -4.21 18.77
CA PRO A 293 -6.15 -4.45 18.92
C PRO A 293 -6.53 -5.83 18.38
N ALA A 294 -7.52 -6.47 19.03
CA ALA A 294 -7.89 -7.86 18.77
C ALA A 294 -8.95 -8.03 17.69
N PHE A 295 -10.00 -7.18 17.64
CA PHE A 295 -11.23 -7.47 16.89
C PHE A 295 -10.98 -7.67 15.38
N GLY A 296 -10.35 -6.72 14.73
CA GLY A 296 -10.03 -6.82 13.31
C GLY A 296 -9.07 -7.98 12.98
N ALA A 297 -8.12 -8.26 13.88
CA ALA A 297 -7.21 -9.39 13.71
C ALA A 297 -7.95 -10.74 13.79
N ARG A 298 -8.93 -10.89 14.68
CA ARG A 298 -9.77 -12.08 14.79
C ARG A 298 -10.60 -12.32 13.53
N ILE A 299 -11.09 -11.26 12.88
CA ILE A 299 -11.81 -11.37 11.59
C ILE A 299 -10.88 -11.90 10.51
N VAL A 300 -9.69 -11.32 10.36
CA VAL A 300 -8.72 -11.78 9.34
C VAL A 300 -8.25 -13.19 9.63
N ASP A 301 -7.97 -13.50 10.90
CA ASP A 301 -7.58 -14.83 11.38
C ASP A 301 -8.62 -15.89 11.02
N ALA A 302 -9.89 -15.65 11.35
CA ALA A 302 -10.98 -16.57 11.03
C ALA A 302 -11.11 -16.80 9.52
N VAL A 303 -11.04 -15.75 8.72
CA VAL A 303 -11.13 -15.85 7.26
C VAL A 303 -9.93 -16.60 6.65
N LEU A 304 -8.72 -16.30 7.08
CA LEU A 304 -7.52 -16.89 6.47
C LEU A 304 -7.31 -18.36 6.89
N ASN A 305 -7.76 -18.77 8.08
CA ASN A 305 -7.59 -20.14 8.56
C ASN A 305 -8.77 -21.07 8.23
N ASP A 306 -9.91 -20.53 7.81
CA ASP A 306 -11.05 -21.33 7.32
C ASP A 306 -11.04 -21.40 5.78
N PRO A 307 -10.94 -22.60 5.17
CA PRO A 307 -10.89 -22.74 3.72
C PRO A 307 -12.14 -22.20 2.99
N ILE A 308 -13.32 -22.27 3.62
CA ILE A 308 -14.57 -21.78 3.04
C ILE A 308 -14.60 -20.27 3.04
N LEU A 309 -14.32 -19.65 4.19
CA LEU A 309 -14.27 -18.19 4.32
C LEU A 309 -13.16 -17.59 3.46
N ARG A 310 -12.00 -18.24 3.38
CA ARG A 310 -10.88 -17.82 2.52
C ARG A 310 -11.28 -17.84 1.04
N LYS A 311 -12.04 -18.84 0.59
CA LYS A 311 -12.57 -18.86 -0.77
C LYS A 311 -13.57 -17.73 -1.02
N GLU A 312 -14.50 -17.46 -0.09
CA GLU A 312 -15.42 -16.33 -0.18
C GLU A 312 -14.66 -14.99 -0.24
N TRP A 313 -13.57 -14.85 0.51
CA TRP A 313 -12.71 -13.68 0.47
C TRP A 313 -12.01 -13.50 -0.89
N TYR A 314 -11.51 -14.58 -1.50
CA TYR A 314 -10.94 -14.54 -2.85
C TYR A 314 -11.96 -14.05 -3.88
N GLU A 315 -13.21 -14.43 -3.78
CA GLU A 315 -14.25 -13.90 -4.68
C GLU A 315 -14.52 -12.40 -4.44
N CYS A 316 -14.51 -11.93 -3.20
CA CYS A 316 -14.58 -10.49 -2.90
C CYS A 316 -13.42 -9.71 -3.54
N ILE A 317 -12.21 -10.22 -3.43
CA ILE A 317 -11.01 -9.60 -4.04
C ILE A 317 -11.16 -9.51 -5.56
N LYS A 318 -11.60 -10.58 -6.22
CA LYS A 318 -11.83 -10.58 -7.68
C LYS A 318 -12.87 -9.56 -8.09
N ILE A 319 -13.96 -9.43 -7.32
CA ILE A 319 -15.00 -8.42 -7.58
C ILE A 319 -14.39 -7.01 -7.55
N MET A 320 -13.59 -6.69 -6.52
CA MET A 320 -12.95 -5.38 -6.39
C MET A 320 -11.96 -5.11 -7.52
N SER A 321 -11.06 -6.04 -7.80
CA SER A 321 -10.05 -5.92 -8.84
C SER A 321 -10.67 -5.81 -10.23
N ASN A 322 -11.62 -6.68 -10.58
CA ASN A 322 -12.29 -6.67 -11.87
C ASN A 322 -13.05 -5.34 -12.11
N ARG A 323 -13.69 -4.79 -11.07
CA ARG A 323 -14.36 -3.50 -11.19
C ARG A 323 -13.36 -2.38 -11.49
N ILE A 324 -12.22 -2.36 -10.83
CA ILE A 324 -11.17 -1.36 -11.08
C ILE A 324 -10.64 -1.49 -12.52
N ILE A 325 -10.37 -2.70 -12.99
CA ILE A 325 -9.94 -2.97 -14.37
C ILE A 325 -11.00 -2.47 -15.36
N LYS A 326 -12.29 -2.74 -15.09
CA LYS A 326 -13.41 -2.24 -15.92
C LYS A 326 -13.43 -0.71 -15.98
N MET A 327 -13.21 -0.02 -14.85
CA MET A 327 -13.22 1.44 -14.82
C MET A 327 -11.99 2.04 -15.52
N ARG A 328 -10.82 1.40 -15.46
CA ARG A 328 -9.65 1.80 -16.24
C ARG A 328 -9.95 1.76 -17.74
N LYS A 329 -10.51 0.63 -18.20
CA LYS A 329 -10.88 0.47 -19.61
C LYS A 329 -11.94 1.49 -20.01
N ALA A 330 -12.97 1.70 -19.22
CA ALA A 330 -14.02 2.68 -19.53
C ALA A 330 -13.47 4.11 -19.65
N LEU A 331 -12.58 4.53 -18.74
CA LEU A 331 -11.94 5.84 -18.84
C LEU A 331 -11.05 5.96 -20.08
N TYR A 332 -10.26 4.93 -20.38
CA TYR A 332 -9.42 4.88 -21.58
C TYR A 332 -10.26 4.98 -22.85
N ASP A 333 -11.32 4.16 -22.97
CA ASP A 333 -12.20 4.14 -24.15
C ASP A 333 -12.88 5.52 -24.37
N GLU A 334 -13.33 6.18 -23.31
CA GLU A 334 -13.91 7.53 -23.37
C GLU A 334 -12.89 8.58 -23.82
N LEU A 335 -11.65 8.55 -23.31
CA LEU A 335 -10.58 9.48 -23.72
C LEU A 335 -10.22 9.30 -25.19
N VAL A 336 -10.15 8.07 -25.67
CA VAL A 336 -9.91 7.74 -27.09
C VAL A 336 -11.10 8.21 -27.96
N ARG A 337 -12.33 7.93 -27.54
CA ARG A 337 -13.56 8.36 -28.25
C ARG A 337 -13.66 9.88 -28.41
N LEU A 338 -13.20 10.62 -27.39
CA LEU A 338 -13.16 12.09 -27.41
C LEU A 338 -12.01 12.65 -28.28
N GLY A 339 -11.10 11.81 -28.77
CA GLY A 339 -9.90 12.27 -29.46
C GLY A 339 -8.96 13.08 -28.55
N THR A 340 -8.87 12.72 -27.27
CA THR A 340 -8.03 13.44 -26.30
C THR A 340 -6.56 13.40 -26.71
N PRO A 341 -5.87 14.54 -26.83
CA PRO A 341 -4.48 14.59 -27.27
C PRO A 341 -3.54 13.75 -26.41
N GLY A 342 -2.50 13.18 -27.02
CA GLY A 342 -1.51 12.31 -26.37
C GLY A 342 -1.90 10.83 -26.35
N THR A 343 -1.14 10.03 -25.59
CA THR A 343 -1.37 8.59 -25.42
C THR A 343 -1.93 8.32 -24.04
N TRP A 344 -2.93 7.43 -23.96
CA TRP A 344 -3.63 7.13 -22.70
C TRP A 344 -3.54 5.65 -22.30
N ASN A 345 -2.74 4.85 -23.01
CA ASN A 345 -2.54 3.42 -22.76
C ASN A 345 -2.10 3.12 -21.32
N HIS A 346 -1.29 4.00 -20.75
CA HIS A 346 -0.83 3.86 -19.37
C HIS A 346 -1.97 3.70 -18.35
N ILE A 347 -3.17 4.23 -18.62
CA ILE A 347 -4.33 4.04 -17.72
C ILE A 347 -4.74 2.57 -17.63
N VAL A 348 -4.64 1.81 -18.73
CA VAL A 348 -4.98 0.38 -18.76
C VAL A 348 -3.78 -0.52 -18.45
N ASP A 349 -2.56 -0.03 -18.65
CA ASP A 349 -1.34 -0.76 -18.33
C ASP A 349 -1.01 -0.72 -16.83
N GLN A 350 -1.41 0.35 -16.14
CA GLN A 350 -1.30 0.50 -14.69
C GLN A 350 -2.26 -0.44 -13.96
N ILE A 351 -1.89 -0.87 -12.76
CA ILE A 351 -2.68 -1.81 -11.93
C ILE A 351 -2.96 -1.25 -10.54
N GLY A 352 -3.89 -1.90 -9.85
CA GLY A 352 -4.27 -1.53 -8.48
C GLY A 352 -5.19 -0.30 -8.43
N MET A 353 -5.29 0.29 -7.24
CA MET A 353 -6.27 1.32 -6.92
C MET A 353 -6.04 2.66 -7.64
N PHE A 354 -4.79 2.99 -7.98
CA PHE A 354 -4.44 4.32 -8.47
C PHE A 354 -4.05 4.33 -9.95
N SER A 355 -4.33 5.46 -10.60
CA SER A 355 -3.75 5.82 -11.89
C SER A 355 -2.99 7.14 -11.77
N TYR A 356 -1.79 7.17 -12.32
CA TYR A 356 -0.96 8.36 -12.43
C TYR A 356 -1.15 8.91 -13.85
N THR A 357 -2.05 9.89 -13.96
CA THR A 357 -2.61 10.31 -15.27
C THR A 357 -1.63 11.08 -16.14
N GLY A 358 -0.61 11.70 -15.54
CA GLY A 358 0.30 12.63 -16.21
C GLY A 358 -0.28 14.05 -16.36
N LEU A 359 -1.41 14.35 -15.71
CA LEU A 359 -1.94 15.72 -15.64
C LEU A 359 -1.05 16.59 -14.77
N ASN A 360 -0.76 17.80 -15.23
CA ASN A 360 -0.04 18.80 -14.45
C ASN A 360 -0.95 19.53 -13.45
N GLU A 361 -0.34 20.28 -12.53
CA GLU A 361 -1.06 20.95 -11.43
C GLU A 361 -2.11 21.97 -11.93
N LYS A 362 -1.88 22.66 -13.06
CA LYS A 362 -2.84 23.59 -13.63
C LYS A 362 -4.05 22.86 -14.22
N GLN A 363 -3.83 21.73 -14.88
CA GLN A 363 -4.89 20.87 -15.39
C GLN A 363 -5.72 20.31 -14.25
N VAL A 364 -5.06 19.80 -13.18
CA VAL A 364 -5.73 19.32 -11.96
C VAL A 364 -6.58 20.42 -11.34
N LYS A 365 -6.05 21.64 -11.23
CA LYS A 365 -6.81 22.78 -10.71
C LYS A 365 -8.07 23.07 -11.52
N LEU A 366 -8.00 22.97 -12.85
CA LEU A 366 -9.19 23.13 -13.72
C LEU A 366 -10.23 22.05 -13.43
N LEU A 367 -9.82 20.78 -13.23
CA LEU A 367 -10.74 19.70 -12.90
C LEU A 367 -11.48 19.96 -11.58
N ILE A 368 -10.77 20.48 -10.58
CA ILE A 368 -11.37 20.81 -9.28
C ILE A 368 -12.31 22.01 -9.39
N ASP A 369 -11.83 23.13 -9.92
CA ASP A 369 -12.53 24.40 -9.86
C ASP A 369 -13.76 24.45 -10.80
N LYS A 370 -13.67 23.82 -11.99
CA LYS A 370 -14.73 23.88 -13.01
C LYS A 370 -15.60 22.64 -13.04
N PHE A 371 -15.00 21.46 -12.83
CA PHE A 371 -15.69 20.19 -13.03
C PHE A 371 -16.04 19.48 -11.72
N HIS A 372 -15.64 20.03 -10.57
CA HIS A 372 -15.88 19.45 -9.23
C HIS A 372 -15.30 18.03 -9.09
N ILE A 373 -14.16 17.78 -9.75
CA ILE A 373 -13.45 16.50 -9.70
C ILE A 373 -12.22 16.66 -8.81
N TYR A 374 -12.23 15.98 -7.66
CA TYR A 374 -11.23 16.12 -6.60
C TYR A 374 -10.18 15.02 -6.73
N LEU A 375 -8.95 15.39 -7.11
CA LEU A 375 -7.79 14.50 -7.29
C LEU A 375 -6.53 15.18 -6.75
N LEU A 376 -5.46 14.40 -6.53
CA LEU A 376 -4.21 14.97 -6.03
C LEU A 376 -3.53 15.85 -7.09
N LYS A 377 -2.84 16.90 -6.65
CA LYS A 377 -2.13 17.86 -7.52
C LYS A 377 -1.09 17.21 -8.44
N THR A 378 -0.60 16.02 -8.07
CA THR A 378 0.31 15.20 -8.87
C THR A 378 -0.35 14.51 -10.05
N GLY A 379 -1.67 14.66 -10.23
CA GLY A 379 -2.44 13.94 -11.25
C GLY A 379 -2.79 12.49 -10.87
N ARG A 380 -2.54 12.05 -9.62
CA ARG A 380 -2.97 10.73 -9.15
C ARG A 380 -4.48 10.71 -8.94
N ILE A 381 -5.14 9.72 -9.53
CA ILE A 381 -6.57 9.43 -9.30
C ILE A 381 -6.78 8.06 -8.67
N SER A 382 -7.80 7.93 -7.83
CA SER A 382 -8.31 6.63 -7.36
C SER A 382 -9.33 6.08 -8.36
N MET A 383 -8.99 4.98 -9.01
CA MET A 383 -9.88 4.30 -9.96
C MET A 383 -11.16 3.77 -9.31
N SER A 384 -11.13 3.55 -7.99
CA SER A 384 -12.29 3.10 -7.23
C SER A 384 -13.37 4.19 -7.04
N GLY A 385 -13.02 5.46 -7.24
CA GLY A 385 -13.96 6.58 -7.24
C GLY A 385 -14.73 6.73 -8.55
N LEU A 386 -14.28 6.07 -9.63
CA LEU A 386 -14.99 6.01 -10.89
C LEU A 386 -16.15 5.00 -10.84
N ASN A 387 -17.21 5.31 -11.57
CA ASN A 387 -18.33 4.43 -11.82
C ASN A 387 -18.95 4.74 -13.20
N GLU A 388 -19.93 3.95 -13.61
CA GLU A 388 -20.58 4.08 -14.92
C GLU A 388 -21.28 5.44 -15.11
N ASN A 389 -21.71 6.09 -14.02
CA ASN A 389 -22.42 7.36 -14.08
C ASN A 389 -21.47 8.58 -14.16
N ASN A 390 -20.21 8.45 -13.70
CA ASN A 390 -19.29 9.59 -13.63
C ASN A 390 -18.09 9.49 -14.60
N VAL A 391 -17.78 8.31 -15.15
CA VAL A 391 -16.60 8.12 -16.01
C VAL A 391 -16.60 9.02 -17.24
N SER A 392 -17.76 9.24 -17.87
CA SER A 392 -17.88 10.13 -19.03
C SER A 392 -17.67 11.60 -18.65
N HIS A 393 -18.15 12.03 -17.48
CA HIS A 393 -17.90 13.36 -16.94
C HIS A 393 -16.40 13.58 -16.68
N VAL A 394 -15.73 12.62 -16.04
CA VAL A 394 -14.29 12.66 -15.77
C VAL A 394 -13.48 12.70 -17.07
N ALA A 395 -13.81 11.87 -18.05
CA ALA A 395 -13.13 11.85 -19.34
C ALA A 395 -13.26 13.19 -20.10
N LYS A 396 -14.44 13.79 -20.12
CA LYS A 396 -14.67 15.12 -20.73
C LYS A 396 -13.86 16.21 -20.03
N ALA A 397 -13.80 16.19 -18.71
CA ALA A 397 -13.01 17.15 -17.94
C ALA A 397 -11.50 17.01 -18.22
N ILE A 398 -11.00 15.79 -18.29
CA ILE A 398 -9.58 15.53 -18.66
C ILE A 398 -9.34 16.01 -20.10
N HIS A 399 -10.22 15.69 -21.04
CA HIS A 399 -10.12 16.14 -22.43
C HIS A 399 -10.03 17.66 -22.53
N GLU A 400 -10.92 18.38 -21.86
CA GLU A 400 -10.89 19.85 -21.86
C GLU A 400 -9.62 20.39 -21.21
N ALA A 401 -9.21 19.84 -20.07
CA ALA A 401 -7.99 20.27 -19.39
C ALA A 401 -6.74 20.13 -20.28
N VAL A 402 -6.61 19.01 -20.99
CA VAL A 402 -5.46 18.75 -21.87
C VAL A 402 -5.50 19.59 -23.14
N THR A 403 -6.67 19.88 -23.68
CA THR A 403 -6.82 20.70 -24.90
C THR A 403 -6.68 22.20 -24.65
N THR A 404 -7.03 22.68 -23.45
CA THR A 404 -6.99 24.12 -23.12
C THR A 404 -5.74 24.54 -22.37
N ILE A 405 -5.09 23.64 -21.63
CA ILE A 405 -3.88 23.90 -20.85
C ILE A 405 -2.78 23.00 -21.37
N PRO A 406 -1.80 23.51 -22.12
CA PRO A 406 -0.66 22.71 -22.59
C PRO A 406 0.19 22.18 -21.42
N ASN A 407 0.89 21.07 -21.67
CA ASN A 407 1.82 20.46 -20.71
C ASN A 407 3.05 21.33 -20.45
#